data_f392e7e5b7179f9ba9e48912b40fc6b7
#
_entry.id   f392e7e5b7179f9ba9e48912b40fc6b7
#
_cell.length_a   1.000
_cell.length_b   1.000
_cell.length_c   1.000
_cell.angle_alpha   90.00
_cell.angle_beta   90.00
_cell.angle_gamma   90.00
#
_symmetry.space_group_name_H-M   'P 1'
#
loop_
_entity.id
_entity.type
_entity.pdbx_description
1 polymer ?
#
loop_
_entity_poly.entity_id
_entity_poly.type
_entity_poly.pdbx_seq_one_letter_code
_entity_poly.pdbx_strand_id
1 'polypeptide(L)'
;MNAEPADKEDEQHHVVRQPRPLRVLIADDERDTLVTLGLLCRDAGMQVRLVKWGEDVIPAVREFAPDVILLDLGMPDRGGNDIAEELTESYGESVPTLIAVTGHSSEDDRRMAREAGFHDFIAKPYDAQTLLRRLSIIKPRSA
;
A
#
# COMPACT_ATOMS: atom_id res chain seq x y z
N MET A 1 24.09 40.77 1.12
CA MET A 1 24.69 39.57 0.60
C MET A 1 24.21 38.33 1.35
N ASN A 2 24.08 38.45 2.63
CA ASN A 2 23.73 37.28 3.43
C ASN A 2 22.28 36.95 3.40
N ALA A 3 21.43 37.83 2.93
CA ALA A 3 20.01 37.48 2.79
C ALA A 3 19.76 36.51 1.65
N GLU A 4 20.67 36.49 0.67
CA GLU A 4 20.50 35.63 -0.48
C GLU A 4 20.49 34.15 -0.13
N PRO A 5 21.39 33.67 0.74
CA PRO A 5 21.37 32.27 1.07
C PRO A 5 20.04 31.81 1.67
N ALA A 6 19.43 32.62 2.51
CA ALA A 6 18.15 32.23 3.10
C ALA A 6 17.05 32.18 2.05
N ASP A 7 17.03 33.15 1.17
CA ASP A 7 16.05 33.18 0.08
C ASP A 7 16.24 31.99 -0.84
N LYS A 8 17.48 31.66 -1.15
CA LYS A 8 17.78 30.52 -1.99
C LYS A 8 17.35 29.20 -1.33
N GLU A 9 17.57 29.12 -0.05
CA GLU A 9 17.18 27.93 0.68
C GLU A 9 15.67 27.74 0.65
N ASP A 10 14.93 28.82 0.83
CA ASP A 10 13.48 28.72 0.77
C ASP A 10 13.00 28.30 -0.61
N GLU A 11 13.59 28.89 -1.64
CA GLU A 11 13.26 28.51 -3.01
C GLU A 11 13.61 27.07 -3.27
N GLN A 12 14.75 26.61 -2.76
CA GLN A 12 15.16 25.24 -2.94
C GLN A 12 14.20 24.27 -2.25
N HIS A 13 13.70 24.65 -1.09
CA HIS A 13 12.72 23.81 -0.41
C HIS A 13 11.47 23.61 -1.25
N HIS A 14 11.02 24.63 -1.93
CA HIS A 14 9.83 24.51 -2.77
C HIS A 14 10.10 23.79 -4.07
N VAL A 15 11.26 24.04 -4.67
CA VAL A 15 11.54 23.61 -6.04
C VAL A 15 12.15 22.22 -6.07
N VAL A 16 13.06 21.91 -5.13
CA VAL A 16 13.86 20.70 -5.21
C VAL A 16 13.41 19.62 -4.24
N ARG A 17 12.41 19.90 -3.43
CA ARG A 17 11.93 18.89 -2.49
C ARG A 17 11.39 17.71 -3.27
N GLN A 18 12.07 16.60 -3.15
CA GLN A 18 11.63 15.35 -3.75
C GLN A 18 10.52 14.74 -2.89
N PRO A 19 9.44 14.28 -3.50
CA PRO A 19 8.51 13.49 -2.72
C PRO A 19 9.22 12.23 -2.27
N ARG A 20 8.96 11.80 -1.05
CA ARG A 20 9.53 10.54 -0.61
C ARG A 20 8.93 9.39 -1.43
N PRO A 21 9.65 8.27 -1.56
CA PRO A 21 9.11 7.11 -2.28
C PRO A 21 7.82 6.62 -1.65
N LEU A 22 6.93 6.08 -2.49
CA LEU A 22 5.73 5.43 -2.01
C LEU A 22 6.11 4.21 -1.20
N ARG A 23 5.50 4.03 -0.04
CA ARG A 23 5.70 2.87 0.81
C ARG A 23 4.57 1.87 0.60
N VAL A 24 4.91 0.68 0.15
CA VAL A 24 3.94 -0.36 -0.19
C VAL A 24 4.14 -1.56 0.71
N LEU A 25 3.09 -1.95 1.41
CA LEU A 25 3.10 -3.21 2.15
C LEU A 25 2.33 -4.23 1.31
N ILE A 26 2.96 -5.37 1.04
CA ILE A 26 2.35 -6.43 0.23
C ILE A 26 2.17 -7.66 1.12
N ALA A 27 0.94 -8.09 1.29
CA ALA A 27 0.59 -9.25 2.11
C ALA A 27 -0.02 -10.32 1.22
N ASP A 28 0.65 -11.46 1.11
CA ASP A 28 0.22 -12.60 0.29
C ASP A 28 0.90 -13.83 0.83
N ASP A 29 0.18 -14.95 0.91
CA ASP A 29 0.75 -16.20 1.44
C ASP A 29 1.62 -16.92 0.43
N GLU A 30 1.59 -16.51 -0.84
CA GLU A 30 2.38 -17.12 -1.89
C GLU A 30 3.72 -16.42 -2.03
N ARG A 31 4.78 -17.15 -1.73
CA ARG A 31 6.12 -16.59 -1.70
C ARG A 31 6.54 -15.99 -3.04
N ASP A 32 6.27 -16.72 -4.13
CA ASP A 32 6.69 -16.25 -5.46
C ASP A 32 6.02 -14.94 -5.83
N THR A 33 4.75 -14.79 -5.49
CA THR A 33 4.03 -13.54 -5.71
C THR A 33 4.67 -12.40 -4.92
N LEU A 34 4.99 -12.63 -3.65
CA LEU A 34 5.64 -11.61 -2.83
C LEU A 34 6.97 -11.17 -3.42
N VAL A 35 7.82 -12.13 -3.81
CA VAL A 35 9.13 -11.82 -4.34
C VAL A 35 9.00 -11.04 -5.65
N THR A 36 8.16 -11.51 -6.55
CA THR A 36 7.98 -10.88 -7.86
C THR A 36 7.44 -9.46 -7.74
N LEU A 37 6.37 -9.29 -6.98
CA LEU A 37 5.79 -7.96 -6.77
C LEU A 37 6.74 -7.03 -6.05
N GLY A 38 7.45 -7.56 -5.05
CA GLY A 38 8.42 -6.78 -4.32
C GLY A 38 9.51 -6.24 -5.22
N LEU A 39 10.03 -7.08 -6.11
CA LEU A 39 11.07 -6.66 -7.06
C LEU A 39 10.54 -5.60 -8.03
N LEU A 40 9.34 -5.81 -8.56
CA LEU A 40 8.74 -4.86 -9.50
C LEU A 40 8.51 -3.50 -8.85
N CYS A 41 8.00 -3.50 -7.63
CA CYS A 41 7.75 -2.25 -6.92
C CYS A 41 9.05 -1.52 -6.58
N ARG A 42 10.06 -2.25 -6.11
CA ARG A 42 11.36 -1.65 -5.81
C ARG A 42 12.02 -1.09 -7.06
N ASP A 43 11.91 -1.81 -8.16
CA ASP A 43 12.45 -1.36 -9.44
C ASP A 43 11.76 -0.07 -9.90
N ALA A 44 10.51 0.10 -9.54
CA ALA A 44 9.75 1.32 -9.84
C ALA A 44 10.01 2.45 -8.83
N GLY A 45 10.95 2.27 -7.90
CA GLY A 45 11.32 3.31 -6.95
C GLY A 45 10.54 3.31 -5.66
N MET A 46 9.75 2.29 -5.39
CA MET A 46 8.95 2.19 -4.17
C MET A 46 9.71 1.49 -3.06
N GLN A 47 9.39 1.84 -1.82
CA GLN A 47 9.85 1.11 -0.66
C GLN A 47 8.83 0.01 -0.36
N VAL A 48 9.30 -1.19 -0.05
CA VAL A 48 8.42 -2.36 0.03
C VAL A 48 8.65 -3.11 1.34
N ARG A 49 7.55 -3.52 1.95
CA ARG A 49 7.57 -4.46 3.07
C ARG A 49 6.72 -5.66 2.66
N LEU A 50 7.27 -6.86 2.77
CA LEU A 50 6.57 -8.10 2.40
C LEU A 50 6.12 -8.82 3.64
N VAL A 51 4.86 -9.30 3.63
CA VAL A 51 4.27 -10.01 4.76
C VAL A 51 3.61 -11.27 4.23
N LYS A 52 3.94 -12.41 4.82
CA LYS A 52 3.43 -13.70 4.39
C LYS A 52 2.23 -14.17 5.19
N TRP A 53 2.08 -13.71 6.42
CA TRP A 53 1.02 -14.15 7.33
C TRP A 53 0.08 -13.02 7.67
N GLY A 54 -1.22 -13.34 7.70
CA GLY A 54 -2.22 -12.32 8.05
C GLY A 54 -1.99 -11.72 9.42
N GLU A 55 -1.56 -12.52 10.39
CA GLU A 55 -1.31 -12.04 11.75
C GLU A 55 -0.17 -11.04 11.84
N ASP A 56 0.70 -11.00 10.83
CA ASP A 56 1.83 -10.08 10.83
C ASP A 56 1.51 -8.75 10.16
N VAL A 57 0.33 -8.61 9.55
CA VAL A 57 0.02 -7.39 8.79
C VAL A 57 -0.08 -6.19 9.71
N ILE A 58 -0.88 -6.28 10.78
CA ILE A 58 -1.10 -5.11 11.64
C ILE A 58 0.18 -4.66 12.33
N PRO A 59 1.01 -5.56 12.89
CA PRO A 59 2.31 -5.13 13.41
C PRO A 59 3.19 -4.48 12.35
N ALA A 60 3.18 -5.00 11.12
CA ALA A 60 3.98 -4.43 10.04
C ALA A 60 3.48 -3.03 9.65
N VAL A 61 2.17 -2.80 9.68
CA VAL A 61 1.62 -1.48 9.40
C VAL A 61 2.13 -0.46 10.42
N ARG A 62 2.13 -0.82 11.69
CA ARG A 62 2.64 0.08 12.74
C ARG A 62 4.11 0.41 12.54
N GLU A 63 4.90 -0.60 12.19
CA GLU A 63 6.34 -0.47 12.07
C GLU A 63 6.76 0.26 10.81
N PHE A 64 6.13 -0.10 9.69
CA PHE A 64 6.53 0.39 8.38
C PHE A 64 5.84 1.69 7.98
N ALA A 65 4.67 1.96 8.51
CA ALA A 65 3.83 3.11 8.17
C ALA A 65 3.64 3.21 6.64
N PRO A 66 3.00 2.21 6.02
CA PRO A 66 2.82 2.21 4.56
C PRO A 66 1.83 3.28 4.11
N ASP A 67 1.97 3.69 2.85
CA ASP A 67 0.99 4.53 2.18
C ASP A 67 -0.14 3.70 1.59
N VAL A 68 0.17 2.48 1.20
CA VAL A 68 -0.78 1.58 0.57
C VAL A 68 -0.47 0.15 0.99
N ILE A 69 -1.53 -0.64 1.15
CA ILE A 69 -1.43 -2.05 1.49
C ILE A 69 -2.12 -2.86 0.40
N LEU A 70 -1.36 -3.75 -0.23
CA LEU A 70 -1.92 -4.77 -1.12
C LEU A 70 -2.16 -5.99 -0.27
N LEU A 71 -3.41 -6.39 -0.11
CA LEU A 71 -3.78 -7.43 0.82
C LEU A 71 -4.55 -8.53 0.12
N ASP A 72 -3.96 -9.73 0.07
CA ASP A 72 -4.63 -10.91 -0.45
C ASP A 72 -5.73 -11.32 0.51
N LEU A 73 -6.95 -11.45 0.01
CA LEU A 73 -8.08 -11.81 0.85
C LEU A 73 -8.04 -13.27 1.30
N GLY A 74 -7.31 -14.13 0.57
CA GLY A 74 -7.29 -15.55 0.80
C GLY A 74 -6.19 -16.07 1.72
N MET A 75 -5.62 -15.24 2.58
CA MET A 75 -4.58 -15.70 3.49
C MET A 75 -5.16 -16.71 4.50
N PRO A 76 -4.46 -17.83 4.73
CA PRO A 76 -5.07 -18.94 5.47
C PRO A 76 -5.25 -18.71 6.96
N ASP A 77 -4.41 -17.89 7.57
CA ASP A 77 -4.46 -17.70 9.03
C ASP A 77 -5.44 -16.61 9.44
N ARG A 78 -5.67 -15.62 8.58
CA ARG A 78 -6.57 -14.51 8.90
C ARG A 78 -7.08 -13.88 7.63
N GLY A 79 -8.39 -13.72 7.52
CA GLY A 79 -9.02 -13.16 6.33
C GLY A 79 -8.70 -11.69 6.12
N GLY A 80 -8.54 -11.31 4.85
CA GLY A 80 -8.20 -9.93 4.52
C GLY A 80 -9.28 -8.92 4.92
N ASN A 81 -10.55 -9.32 4.84
CA ASN A 81 -11.64 -8.43 5.25
C ASN A 81 -11.58 -8.12 6.74
N ASP A 82 -11.27 -9.12 7.56
CA ASP A 82 -11.13 -8.90 9.00
C ASP A 82 -9.98 -7.96 9.31
N ILE A 83 -8.87 -8.12 8.60
CA ILE A 83 -7.70 -7.26 8.78
C ILE A 83 -8.05 -5.82 8.39
N ALA A 84 -8.75 -5.65 7.27
CA ALA A 84 -9.14 -4.33 6.80
C ALA A 84 -10.08 -3.65 7.79
N GLU A 85 -11.01 -4.40 8.36
CA GLU A 85 -11.91 -3.84 9.38
C GLU A 85 -11.15 -3.36 10.60
N GLU A 86 -10.21 -4.15 11.07
CA GLU A 86 -9.41 -3.77 12.23
C GLU A 86 -8.57 -2.53 11.93
N LEU A 87 -7.95 -2.46 10.77
CA LEU A 87 -7.15 -1.30 10.37
C LEU A 87 -8.02 -0.05 10.28
N THR A 88 -9.19 -0.18 9.68
CA THR A 88 -10.11 0.95 9.52
C THR A 88 -10.58 1.45 10.88
N GLU A 89 -10.88 0.55 11.79
CA GLU A 89 -11.28 0.93 13.16
C GLU A 89 -10.14 1.61 13.91
N SER A 90 -8.93 1.09 13.76
CA SER A 90 -7.78 1.61 14.50
C SER A 90 -7.29 2.95 13.98
N TYR A 91 -7.30 3.14 12.66
CA TYR A 91 -6.71 4.33 12.04
C TYR A 91 -7.72 5.35 11.57
N GLY A 92 -8.99 4.97 11.40
CA GLY A 92 -10.02 5.89 10.93
C GLY A 92 -9.63 6.52 9.59
N GLU A 93 -9.69 7.84 9.52
CA GLU A 93 -9.36 8.57 8.30
C GLU A 93 -7.87 8.49 7.95
N SER A 94 -7.04 8.09 8.91
CA SER A 94 -5.61 7.96 8.67
C SER A 94 -5.21 6.58 8.16
N VAL A 95 -6.18 5.71 7.86
CA VAL A 95 -5.88 4.38 7.36
C VAL A 95 -5.15 4.49 6.01
N PRO A 96 -4.12 3.66 5.78
CA PRO A 96 -3.49 3.62 4.45
C PRO A 96 -4.49 3.23 3.37
N THR A 97 -4.16 3.49 2.12
CA THR A 97 -4.99 2.99 1.02
C THR A 97 -4.98 1.47 1.05
N LEU A 98 -6.15 0.86 1.11
CA LEU A 98 -6.29 -0.58 1.17
C LEU A 98 -6.76 -1.10 -0.18
N ILE A 99 -5.96 -1.99 -0.78
CA ILE A 99 -6.29 -2.61 -2.07
C ILE A 99 -6.41 -4.12 -1.85
N ALA A 100 -7.60 -4.65 -2.10
CA ALA A 100 -7.85 -6.09 -1.99
C ALA A 100 -7.38 -6.78 -3.27
N VAL A 101 -6.71 -7.91 -3.11
CA VAL A 101 -6.27 -8.74 -4.23
C VAL A 101 -6.83 -10.13 -3.99
N THR A 102 -7.55 -10.69 -4.96
CA THR A 102 -8.19 -11.98 -4.73
C THR A 102 -8.58 -12.69 -6.02
N GLY A 103 -8.61 -14.03 -5.95
CA GLY A 103 -9.15 -14.85 -7.03
C GLY A 103 -10.65 -14.95 -7.00
N HIS A 104 -11.31 -14.45 -5.97
CA HIS A 104 -12.76 -14.47 -5.83
C HIS A 104 -13.29 -13.06 -6.05
N SER A 105 -13.94 -12.83 -7.21
CA SER A 105 -14.27 -11.48 -7.64
C SER A 105 -15.73 -11.30 -8.02
N SER A 106 -16.64 -12.02 -7.35
CA SER A 106 -18.06 -11.79 -7.56
C SER A 106 -18.46 -10.40 -7.06
N GLU A 107 -19.66 -9.95 -7.45
CA GLU A 107 -20.16 -8.68 -6.95
C GLU A 107 -20.31 -8.69 -5.44
N ASP A 108 -20.71 -9.83 -4.87
CA ASP A 108 -20.80 -9.96 -3.41
C ASP A 108 -19.43 -9.85 -2.76
N ASP A 109 -18.41 -10.47 -3.35
CA ASP A 109 -17.06 -10.38 -2.83
C ASP A 109 -16.57 -8.93 -2.83
N ARG A 110 -16.83 -8.20 -3.91
CA ARG A 110 -16.44 -6.79 -4.02
C ARG A 110 -17.18 -5.92 -3.01
N ARG A 111 -18.47 -6.19 -2.83
CA ARG A 111 -19.26 -5.44 -1.86
C ARG A 111 -18.73 -5.67 -0.45
N MET A 112 -18.45 -6.93 -0.11
CA MET A 112 -17.94 -7.26 1.22
C MET A 112 -16.59 -6.59 1.46
N ALA A 113 -15.74 -6.54 0.44
CA ALA A 113 -14.45 -5.87 0.58
C ALA A 113 -14.63 -4.37 0.82
N ARG A 114 -15.52 -3.73 0.07
CA ARG A 114 -15.79 -2.30 0.29
C ARG A 114 -16.32 -2.04 1.69
N GLU A 115 -17.23 -2.88 2.15
CA GLU A 115 -17.80 -2.74 3.49
C GLU A 115 -16.74 -2.94 4.58
N ALA A 116 -15.76 -3.78 4.31
CA ALA A 116 -14.64 -4.00 5.23
C ALA A 116 -13.65 -2.83 5.27
N GLY A 117 -13.71 -1.92 4.29
CA GLY A 117 -12.87 -0.75 4.27
C GLY A 117 -11.90 -0.66 3.11
N PHE A 118 -11.93 -1.59 2.17
CA PHE A 118 -11.05 -1.53 1.01
C PHE A 118 -11.44 -0.40 0.08
N HIS A 119 -10.43 0.30 -0.43
CA HIS A 119 -10.63 1.41 -1.35
C HIS A 119 -10.62 0.96 -2.81
N ASP A 120 -9.97 -0.18 -3.10
CA ASP A 120 -9.85 -0.71 -4.45
C ASP A 120 -9.80 -2.22 -4.39
N PHE A 121 -10.02 -2.85 -5.53
CA PHE A 121 -10.15 -4.31 -5.61
C PHE A 121 -9.54 -4.77 -6.93
N ILE A 122 -8.61 -5.71 -6.86
CA ILE A 122 -7.94 -6.27 -8.03
C ILE A 122 -8.16 -7.76 -8.07
N ALA A 123 -8.76 -8.25 -9.16
CA ALA A 123 -9.03 -9.66 -9.34
C ALA A 123 -7.80 -10.39 -9.89
N LYS A 124 -7.53 -11.57 -9.38
CA LYS A 124 -6.52 -12.47 -9.93
C LYS A 124 -7.12 -13.29 -11.07
N PRO A 125 -6.37 -13.59 -12.12
CA PRO A 125 -5.01 -13.13 -12.38
C PRO A 125 -5.01 -11.68 -12.85
N TYR A 126 -3.97 -10.94 -12.48
CA TYR A 126 -3.83 -9.55 -12.87
C TYR A 126 -2.55 -9.35 -13.65
N ASP A 127 -2.53 -8.27 -14.42
CA ASP A 127 -1.33 -7.84 -15.14
C ASP A 127 -0.50 -6.96 -14.19
N ALA A 128 0.76 -7.32 -14.02
CA ALA A 128 1.65 -6.56 -13.13
C ALA A 128 1.75 -5.09 -13.52
N GLN A 129 1.72 -4.79 -14.82
CA GLN A 129 1.75 -3.41 -15.27
C GLN A 129 0.53 -2.63 -14.82
N THR A 130 -0.63 -3.27 -14.87
CA THR A 130 -1.87 -2.64 -14.39
C THR A 130 -1.78 -2.35 -12.89
N LEU A 131 -1.24 -3.29 -12.13
CA LEU A 131 -1.05 -3.11 -10.70
C LEU A 131 -0.11 -1.93 -10.42
N LEU A 132 1.02 -1.88 -11.11
CA LEU A 132 1.97 -0.80 -10.92
C LEU A 132 1.36 0.56 -11.26
N ARG A 133 0.54 0.62 -12.31
CA ARG A 133 -0.13 1.87 -12.66
C ARG A 133 -1.08 2.32 -11.56
N ARG A 134 -1.81 1.40 -10.96
CA ARG A 134 -2.70 1.75 -9.84
C ARG A 134 -1.92 2.25 -8.64
N LEU A 135 -0.78 1.67 -8.36
CA LEU A 135 0.07 2.13 -7.27
C LEU A 135 0.66 3.50 -7.55
N SER A 136 1.00 3.76 -8.81
CA SER A 136 1.70 5.00 -9.17
C SER A 136 0.84 6.25 -9.02
N ILE A 137 -0.48 6.11 -8.98
CA ILE A 137 -1.37 7.26 -8.79
C ILE A 137 -1.62 7.57 -7.31
N ILE A 138 -1.17 6.70 -6.42
CA ILE A 138 -1.32 6.92 -4.98
C ILE A 138 -0.18 7.83 -4.53
N LYS A 139 -0.55 8.88 -3.79
CA LYS A 139 0.45 9.84 -3.31
C LYS A 139 1.01 9.39 -1.97
N PRO A 140 2.34 9.54 -1.76
CA PRO A 140 2.89 9.29 -0.45
C PRO A 140 2.25 10.21 0.59
N ARG A 141 2.04 9.67 1.77
CA ARG A 141 1.43 10.42 2.86
C ARG A 141 2.45 11.36 3.46
N SER A 142 1.98 12.49 3.94
CA SER A 142 2.89 13.40 4.63
C SER A 142 3.31 12.77 5.95
N ALA A 143 4.54 12.95 6.28
CA ALA A 143 5.10 12.45 7.52
C ALA A 143 4.53 13.17 8.72
#